data_480210e5714f6c094c13ed5368d6bfbc
#
_entry.id   480210e5714f6c094c13ed5368d6bfbc
#
_cell.length_a   1.000
_cell.length_b   1.000
_cell.length_c   1.000
_cell.angle_alpha   90.00
_cell.angle_beta   90.00
_cell.angle_gamma   90.00
#
_symmetry.space_group_name_H-M   'P 1'
#
loop_
_entity.id
_entity.type
_entity.pdbx_description
1 polymer ?
#
loop_
_entity_poly.entity_id
_entity_poly.type
_entity_poly.pdbx_seq_one_letter_code
_entity_poly.pdbx_strand_id
1 'polypeptide(L)'
;VLGMIAGGPLGALAGMALGWIFDESLNSGKDEGAYNNREYDNDTMRQRQARQQYEGQRNSFLFSMLALSSYIIRADGKVMHSEMELMRRFLRQNFGEIAVSQGEDILLRLFEQQKQMGMPRFRALIMQSCSQIAANMDYSQRLQLLSFLVQIAQADGIVVTEEVNALHDMASYLDIAADDLNSML
;
A
#
# COMPACT_ATOMS: atom_id res chain seq x y z
N VAL A 1 0.73 15.93 2.54
CA VAL A 1 0.27 14.65 1.97
C VAL A 1 1.30 13.53 2.17
N LEU A 2 2.58 13.87 2.29
CA LEU A 2 3.59 12.92 2.83
C LEU A 2 3.25 12.47 4.26
N GLY A 3 2.42 13.21 4.99
CA GLY A 3 1.94 12.86 6.32
C GLY A 3 0.99 11.65 6.37
N MET A 4 0.57 11.15 5.22
CA MET A 4 -0.41 10.06 5.17
C MET A 4 0.17 8.72 5.63
N ILE A 5 1.43 8.44 5.32
CA ILE A 5 2.15 7.24 5.80
C ILE A 5 2.93 7.53 7.08
N ALA A 6 3.37 8.78 7.33
CA ALA A 6 4.20 9.13 8.47
C ALA A 6 3.48 9.06 9.82
N GLY A 7 2.15 8.92 9.84
CA GLY A 7 1.36 8.83 11.06
C GLY A 7 0.23 7.82 10.96
N GLY A 8 -0.36 7.47 12.11
CA GLY A 8 -1.50 6.57 12.21
C GLY A 8 -1.19 5.10 11.92
N PRO A 9 -2.24 4.29 11.69
CA PRO A 9 -2.12 2.84 11.50
C PRO A 9 -1.28 2.44 10.27
N LEU A 10 -1.40 3.15 9.15
CA LEU A 10 -0.57 2.92 7.96
C LEU A 10 0.90 3.22 8.23
N GLY A 11 1.17 4.29 8.98
CA GLY A 11 2.53 4.63 9.41
C GLY A 11 3.14 3.54 10.30
N ALA A 12 2.34 2.97 11.19
CA ALA A 12 2.78 1.84 12.01
C ALA A 12 3.13 0.60 11.17
N LEU A 13 2.27 0.24 10.21
CA LEU A 13 2.54 -0.87 9.28
C LEU A 13 3.77 -0.58 8.40
N ALA A 14 3.88 0.64 7.89
CA ALA A 14 5.03 1.05 7.08
C ALA A 14 6.33 1.01 7.89
N GLY A 15 6.32 1.46 9.14
CA GLY A 15 7.46 1.38 10.03
C GLY A 15 7.93 -0.05 10.26
N MET A 16 7.02 -0.99 10.43
CA MET A 16 7.33 -2.40 10.58
C MET A 16 7.83 -3.05 9.28
N ALA A 17 7.25 -2.69 8.16
CA ALA A 17 7.58 -3.30 6.87
C ALA A 17 8.77 -2.62 6.16
N LEU A 18 9.00 -1.33 6.40
CA LEU A 18 9.98 -0.50 5.69
C LEU A 18 11.10 0.03 6.58
N GLY A 19 11.09 -0.29 7.87
CA GLY A 19 12.01 0.31 8.84
C GLY A 19 13.48 0.27 8.43
N TRP A 20 13.90 -0.77 7.75
CA TRP A 20 15.28 -0.93 7.24
C TRP A 20 15.57 -0.07 6.00
N ILE A 21 14.56 0.21 5.15
CA ILE A 21 14.71 1.06 3.95
C ILE A 21 14.92 2.51 4.36
N PHE A 22 14.27 2.94 5.44
CA PHE A 22 14.45 4.28 6.00
C PHE A 22 15.83 4.48 6.61
N ASP A 23 16.39 3.47 7.28
CA ASP A 23 17.75 3.54 7.84
C ASP A 23 18.82 3.64 6.74
N GLU A 24 18.63 2.97 5.62
CA GLU A 24 19.58 3.02 4.50
C GLU A 24 19.48 4.34 3.73
N SER A 25 18.29 4.89 3.57
CA SER A 25 18.06 6.18 2.92
C SER A 25 18.57 7.37 3.75
N LEU A 26 18.50 7.30 5.07
CA LEU A 26 19.02 8.33 5.97
C LEU A 26 20.57 8.30 6.06
N ASN A 27 21.17 7.14 5.82
CA ASN A 27 22.63 7.01 5.86
C ASN A 27 23.32 7.36 4.54
N SER A 28 22.57 7.41 3.43
CA SER A 28 23.10 7.84 2.11
C SER A 28 23.12 9.36 1.92
N GLY A 29 22.65 10.12 2.89
CA GLY A 29 22.55 11.59 2.85
C GLY A 29 23.76 12.34 3.42
N LYS A 30 24.88 11.67 3.71
CA LYS A 30 26.13 12.32 4.11
C LYS A 30 27.20 12.10 3.07
N ASP A 31 27.22 12.93 2.07
CA ASP A 31 28.43 13.38 1.41
C ASP A 31 28.13 14.65 0.62
N GLU A 32 28.60 15.71 1.16
CA GLU A 32 29.46 16.81 0.74
C GLU A 32 29.30 17.33 -0.68
N GLY A 33 29.05 18.62 -0.75
CA GLY A 33 29.27 19.42 -1.94
C GLY A 33 28.64 20.79 -1.85
N ALA A 34 29.12 21.62 -0.90
CA ALA A 34 28.89 23.06 -1.00
C ALA A 34 29.65 23.61 -2.20
N TYR A 35 28.97 24.34 -3.09
CA TYR A 35 29.43 25.60 -3.63
C TYR A 35 28.41 26.17 -4.64
N ASN A 36 27.87 27.32 -4.27
CA ASN A 36 27.43 28.45 -5.07
C ASN A 36 26.72 28.24 -6.44
N ASN A 37 25.41 28.49 -6.47
CA ASN A 37 24.86 29.52 -7.35
C ASN A 37 23.43 29.92 -6.91
N ARG A 38 23.28 31.15 -6.47
CA ARG A 38 22.07 31.67 -5.82
C ARG A 38 21.13 32.40 -6.77
N GLU A 39 20.94 32.04 -7.97
CA GLU A 39 20.07 32.85 -8.85
C GLU A 39 19.19 32.13 -9.89
N TYR A 40 19.21 30.78 -9.96
CA TYR A 40 18.35 30.05 -10.91
C TYR A 40 17.37 29.07 -10.23
N ASP A 41 16.99 29.27 -8.97
CA ASP A 41 16.55 28.13 -8.15
C ASP A 41 15.05 28.09 -7.75
N ASN A 42 14.22 29.09 -8.11
CA ASN A 42 12.82 29.07 -7.68
C ASN A 42 11.94 28.11 -8.53
N ASP A 43 12.17 28.01 -9.82
CA ASP A 43 11.38 27.12 -10.69
C ASP A 43 11.82 25.67 -10.55
N THR A 44 13.10 25.42 -10.37
CA THR A 44 13.65 24.08 -10.10
C THR A 44 13.27 23.55 -8.72
N MET A 45 13.20 24.42 -7.72
CA MET A 45 12.72 24.00 -6.38
C MET A 45 11.23 23.64 -6.37
N ARG A 46 10.39 24.43 -7.05
CA ARG A 46 8.96 24.12 -7.17
C ARG A 46 8.73 22.82 -7.95
N GLN A 47 9.48 22.59 -9.02
CA GLN A 47 9.41 21.35 -9.78
C GLN A 47 9.89 20.14 -8.96
N ARG A 48 10.96 20.29 -8.17
CA ARG A 48 11.45 19.23 -7.27
C ARG A 48 10.45 18.94 -6.16
N GLN A 49 9.86 19.96 -5.56
CA GLN A 49 8.83 19.78 -4.52
C GLN A 49 7.58 19.11 -5.08
N ALA A 50 7.11 19.50 -6.26
CA ALA A 50 5.96 18.88 -6.91
C ALA A 50 6.25 17.41 -7.24
N ARG A 51 7.46 17.10 -7.72
CA ARG A 51 7.90 15.73 -8.01
C ARG A 51 7.99 14.89 -6.75
N GLN A 52 8.55 15.40 -5.66
CA GLN A 52 8.62 14.72 -4.38
C GLN A 52 7.23 14.46 -3.78
N GLN A 53 6.30 15.42 -3.91
CA GLN A 53 4.91 15.22 -3.49
C GLN A 53 4.22 14.14 -4.32
N TYR A 54 4.41 14.15 -5.63
CA TYR A 54 3.84 13.14 -6.52
C TYR A 54 4.39 11.74 -6.23
N GLU A 55 5.70 11.60 -6.06
CA GLU A 55 6.35 10.33 -5.69
C GLU A 55 5.89 9.86 -4.31
N GLY A 56 5.75 10.76 -3.35
CA GLY A 56 5.23 10.45 -2.02
C GLY A 56 3.79 9.94 -2.05
N GLN A 57 2.92 10.56 -2.83
CA GLN A 57 1.53 10.10 -3.01
C GLN A 57 1.46 8.73 -3.69
N ARG A 58 2.25 8.54 -4.74
CA ARG A 58 2.35 7.27 -5.47
C ARG A 58 2.84 6.14 -4.55
N ASN A 59 3.87 6.39 -3.76
CA ASN A 59 4.42 5.43 -2.81
C ASN A 59 3.44 5.12 -1.68
N SER A 60 2.69 6.12 -1.22
CA SER A 60 1.63 5.93 -0.22
C SER A 60 0.50 5.06 -0.74
N PHE A 61 0.06 5.29 -1.98
CA PHE A 61 -0.96 4.47 -2.63
C PHE A 61 -0.47 3.04 -2.82
N LEU A 62 0.75 2.86 -3.31
CA LEU A 62 1.36 1.55 -3.51
C LEU A 62 1.46 0.78 -2.19
N PHE A 63 1.95 1.41 -1.12
CA PHE A 63 2.06 0.77 0.18
C PHE A 63 0.69 0.39 0.74
N SER A 64 -0.30 1.28 0.64
CA SER A 64 -1.68 1.00 1.06
C SER A 64 -2.24 -0.22 0.34
N MET A 65 -2.03 -0.30 -0.96
CA MET A 65 -2.47 -1.41 -1.79
C MET A 65 -1.80 -2.73 -1.39
N LEU A 66 -0.49 -2.71 -1.15
CA LEU A 66 0.26 -3.89 -0.70
C LEU A 66 -0.19 -4.34 0.71
N ALA A 67 -0.40 -3.40 1.64
CA ALA A 67 -0.85 -3.70 2.99
C ALA A 67 -2.23 -4.37 2.99
N LEU A 68 -3.20 -3.79 2.28
CA LEU A 68 -4.55 -4.34 2.18
C LEU A 68 -4.56 -5.68 1.44
N SER A 69 -3.76 -5.80 0.38
CA SER A 69 -3.62 -7.05 -0.37
C SER A 69 -3.03 -8.17 0.48
N SER A 70 -2.07 -7.88 1.36
CA SER A 70 -1.50 -8.87 2.27
C SER A 70 -2.55 -9.50 3.18
N TYR A 71 -3.53 -8.71 3.60
CA TYR A 71 -4.64 -9.20 4.42
C TYR A 71 -5.58 -10.11 3.61
N ILE A 72 -5.95 -9.72 2.39
CA ILE A 72 -6.79 -10.54 1.50
C ILE A 72 -6.10 -11.84 1.13
N ILE A 73 -4.85 -11.79 0.71
CA ILE A 73 -4.07 -12.97 0.29
C ILE A 73 -3.99 -14.01 1.41
N ARG A 74 -3.94 -13.57 2.66
CA ARG A 74 -3.83 -14.46 3.82
C ARG A 74 -5.15 -14.67 4.57
N ALA A 75 -6.27 -14.18 4.05
CA ALA A 75 -7.56 -14.26 4.74
C ALA A 75 -7.99 -15.69 5.07
N ASP A 76 -7.71 -16.65 4.18
CA ASP A 76 -7.96 -18.09 4.37
C ASP A 76 -6.76 -18.85 4.97
N GLY A 77 -5.68 -18.16 5.30
CA GLY A 77 -4.44 -18.74 5.85
C GLY A 77 -3.50 -19.33 4.81
N LYS A 78 -3.82 -19.21 3.53
CA LYS A 78 -3.00 -19.72 2.41
C LYS A 78 -2.58 -18.59 1.49
N VAL A 79 -1.41 -18.74 0.89
CA VAL A 79 -0.94 -17.81 -0.15
C VAL A 79 -0.95 -18.57 -1.48
N MET A 80 -1.80 -18.12 -2.39
CA MET A 80 -1.94 -18.74 -3.70
C MET A 80 -0.97 -18.14 -4.71
N HIS A 81 -0.40 -18.99 -5.56
CA HIS A 81 0.52 -18.55 -6.62
C HIS A 81 -0.13 -17.55 -7.57
N SER A 82 -1.39 -17.77 -7.93
CA SER A 82 -2.16 -16.92 -8.83
C SER A 82 -2.37 -15.50 -8.30
N GLU A 83 -2.60 -15.35 -6.99
CA GLU A 83 -2.72 -14.04 -6.32
C GLU A 83 -1.39 -13.28 -6.38
N MET A 84 -0.28 -13.97 -6.10
CA MET A 84 1.06 -13.38 -6.17
C MET A 84 1.44 -13.01 -7.61
N GLU A 85 1.09 -13.83 -8.60
CA GLU A 85 1.32 -13.53 -10.02
C GLU A 85 0.53 -12.32 -10.50
N LEU A 86 -0.72 -12.19 -10.08
CA LEU A 86 -1.53 -11.01 -10.39
C LEU A 86 -0.91 -9.74 -9.77
N MET A 87 -0.44 -9.83 -8.53
CA MET A 87 0.26 -8.74 -7.85
C MET A 87 1.53 -8.32 -8.61
N ARG A 88 2.37 -9.28 -9.00
CA ARG A 88 3.59 -9.02 -9.75
C ARG A 88 3.30 -8.35 -11.09
N ARG A 89 2.31 -8.85 -11.82
CA ARG A 89 1.87 -8.27 -13.10
C ARG A 89 1.40 -6.83 -12.93
N PHE A 90 0.59 -6.58 -11.93
CA PHE A 90 0.09 -5.24 -11.63
C PHE A 90 1.24 -4.27 -11.28
N LEU A 91 2.16 -4.69 -10.44
CA LEU A 91 3.33 -3.89 -10.05
C LEU A 91 4.20 -3.57 -11.27
N ARG A 92 4.45 -4.55 -12.14
CA ARG A 92 5.26 -4.37 -13.36
C ARG A 92 4.61 -3.38 -14.32
N GLN A 93 3.31 -3.51 -14.54
CA GLN A 93 2.59 -2.66 -15.49
C GLN A 93 2.44 -1.22 -15.01
N ASN A 94 2.26 -0.99 -13.72
CA ASN A 94 1.93 0.34 -13.17
C ASN A 94 3.13 1.05 -12.52
N PHE A 95 4.13 0.32 -12.05
CA PHE A 95 5.25 0.87 -11.27
C PHE A 95 6.63 0.46 -11.79
N GLY A 96 6.70 -0.44 -12.75
CA GLY A 96 7.94 -0.93 -13.35
C GLY A 96 8.58 -2.12 -12.63
N GLU A 97 9.65 -2.65 -13.20
CA GLU A 97 10.29 -3.91 -12.75
C GLU A 97 10.91 -3.80 -11.35
N ILE A 98 11.47 -2.64 -11.00
CA ILE A 98 12.05 -2.41 -9.67
C ILE A 98 10.98 -2.55 -8.58
N ALA A 99 9.76 -2.09 -8.84
CA ALA A 99 8.64 -2.18 -7.90
C ALA A 99 8.19 -3.62 -7.66
N VAL A 100 8.44 -4.55 -8.57
CA VAL A 100 8.11 -5.97 -8.39
C VAL A 100 8.90 -6.57 -7.25
N SER A 101 10.22 -6.44 -7.26
CA SER A 101 11.08 -7.00 -6.19
C SER A 101 10.85 -6.27 -4.86
N GLN A 102 10.71 -4.96 -4.86
CA GLN A 102 10.42 -4.18 -3.65
C GLN A 102 9.05 -4.52 -3.08
N GLY A 103 8.03 -4.64 -3.94
CA GLY A 103 6.68 -5.00 -3.53
C GLY A 103 6.58 -6.40 -2.95
N GLU A 104 7.28 -7.36 -3.54
CA GLU A 104 7.37 -8.73 -2.99
C GLU A 104 8.02 -8.74 -1.60
N ASP A 105 9.11 -8.02 -1.42
CA ASP A 105 9.80 -7.93 -0.12
C ASP A 105 8.88 -7.30 0.94
N ILE A 106 8.14 -6.27 0.58
CA ILE A 106 7.16 -5.63 1.47
C ILE A 106 6.04 -6.61 1.83
N LEU A 107 5.49 -7.35 0.87
CA LEU A 107 4.45 -8.35 1.11
C LEU A 107 4.95 -9.46 2.04
N LEU A 108 6.13 -10.00 1.81
CA LEU A 108 6.71 -11.05 2.67
C LEU A 108 6.90 -10.57 4.11
N ARG A 109 7.30 -9.31 4.30
CA ARG A 109 7.41 -8.71 5.63
C ARG A 109 6.05 -8.48 6.28
N LEU A 110 5.06 -8.08 5.52
CA LEU A 110 3.68 -7.96 6.01
C LEU A 110 3.11 -9.32 6.43
N PHE A 111 3.38 -10.37 5.68
CA PHE A 111 3.01 -11.74 6.05
C PHE A 111 3.71 -12.17 7.35
N GLU A 112 4.98 -11.85 7.50
CA GLU A 112 5.72 -12.14 8.73
C GLU A 112 5.18 -11.36 9.93
N GLN A 113 4.87 -10.08 9.76
CA GLN A 113 4.23 -9.27 10.80
C GLN A 113 2.86 -9.81 11.20
N GLN A 114 2.06 -10.24 10.24
CA GLN A 114 0.77 -10.87 10.48
C GLN A 114 0.92 -12.14 11.33
N LYS A 115 1.93 -12.94 11.05
CA LYS A 115 2.24 -14.15 11.78
C LYS A 115 2.70 -13.86 13.22
N GLN A 116 3.57 -12.84 13.39
CA GLN A 116 4.12 -12.47 14.70
C GLN A 116 3.09 -11.82 15.62
N MET A 117 2.31 -10.88 15.12
CA MET A 117 1.33 -10.16 15.96
C MET A 117 0.01 -10.92 16.14
N GLY A 118 -0.25 -11.88 15.28
CA GLY A 118 -1.52 -12.63 15.25
C GLY A 118 -2.60 -11.92 14.44
N MET A 119 -3.54 -12.73 13.92
CA MET A 119 -4.59 -12.28 13.01
C MET A 119 -5.49 -11.18 13.61
N PRO A 120 -5.95 -11.26 14.88
CA PRO A 120 -6.82 -10.22 15.44
C PRO A 120 -6.18 -8.84 15.49
N ARG A 121 -4.91 -8.75 15.87
CA ARG A 121 -4.17 -7.47 15.91
C ARG A 121 -3.90 -6.93 14.52
N PHE A 122 -3.47 -7.79 13.61
CA PHE A 122 -3.21 -7.40 12.23
C PHE A 122 -4.49 -6.91 11.55
N ARG A 123 -5.60 -7.63 11.74
CA ARG A 123 -6.93 -7.21 11.25
C ARG A 123 -7.31 -5.82 11.76
N ALA A 124 -7.14 -5.58 13.06
CA ALA A 124 -7.45 -4.27 13.64
C ALA A 124 -6.63 -3.15 13.00
N LEU A 125 -5.33 -3.36 12.76
CA LEU A 125 -4.47 -2.41 12.05
C LEU A 125 -4.91 -2.18 10.60
N ILE A 126 -5.27 -3.22 9.89
CA ILE A 126 -5.77 -3.12 8.51
C ILE A 126 -7.07 -2.33 8.46
N MET A 127 -8.03 -2.60 9.35
CA MET A 127 -9.30 -1.87 9.38
C MET A 127 -9.10 -0.39 9.76
N GLN A 128 -8.24 -0.09 10.72
CA GLN A 128 -7.85 1.28 11.05
C GLN A 128 -7.15 1.97 9.87
N SER A 129 -6.33 1.25 9.13
CA SER A 129 -5.68 1.74 7.92
C SER A 129 -6.70 2.06 6.82
N CYS A 130 -7.73 1.25 6.66
CA CYS A 130 -8.85 1.52 5.74
C CYS A 130 -9.55 2.83 6.11
N SER A 131 -9.82 3.07 7.39
CA SER A 131 -10.41 4.33 7.87
C SER A 131 -9.49 5.53 7.60
N GLN A 132 -8.19 5.39 7.77
CA GLN A 132 -7.20 6.42 7.43
C GLN A 132 -7.20 6.71 5.94
N ILE A 133 -7.27 5.70 5.09
CA ILE A 133 -7.37 5.83 3.64
C ILE A 133 -8.66 6.55 3.26
N ALA A 134 -9.79 6.18 3.86
CA ALA A 134 -11.08 6.83 3.61
C ALA A 134 -11.07 8.34 3.90
N ALA A 135 -10.34 8.75 4.93
CA ALA A 135 -10.19 10.16 5.29
C ALA A 135 -9.30 10.97 4.33
N ASN A 136 -8.43 10.31 3.56
CA ASN A 136 -7.38 10.95 2.76
C ASN A 136 -7.46 10.72 1.26
N MET A 137 -8.27 9.76 0.81
CA MET A 137 -8.49 9.45 -0.61
C MET A 137 -9.90 9.80 -1.02
N ASP A 138 -10.08 10.25 -2.27
CA ASP A 138 -11.41 10.43 -2.84
C ASP A 138 -12.10 9.08 -3.11
N TYR A 139 -13.40 9.14 -3.36
CA TYR A 139 -14.21 7.92 -3.56
C TYR A 139 -13.74 7.10 -4.78
N SER A 140 -13.36 7.77 -5.86
CA SER A 140 -12.85 7.12 -7.07
C SER A 140 -11.56 6.33 -6.81
N GLN A 141 -10.63 6.90 -6.06
CA GLN A 141 -9.39 6.23 -5.68
C GLN A 141 -9.65 5.03 -4.76
N ARG A 142 -10.59 5.17 -3.83
CA ARG A 142 -11.00 4.06 -2.93
C ARG A 142 -11.66 2.93 -3.71
N LEU A 143 -12.48 3.24 -4.70
CA LEU A 143 -13.09 2.24 -5.59
C LEU A 143 -12.04 1.50 -6.41
N GLN A 144 -11.05 2.19 -6.95
CA GLN A 144 -9.94 1.57 -7.68
C GLN A 144 -9.15 0.61 -6.79
N LEU A 145 -8.86 1.03 -5.55
CA LEU A 145 -8.19 0.19 -4.55
C LEU A 145 -9.00 -1.07 -4.25
N LEU A 146 -10.29 -0.93 -3.96
CA LEU A 146 -11.18 -2.05 -3.67
C LEU A 146 -11.32 -2.98 -4.87
N SER A 147 -11.47 -2.44 -6.07
CA SER A 147 -11.53 -3.22 -7.32
C SER A 147 -10.29 -4.08 -7.51
N PHE A 148 -9.12 -3.55 -7.21
CA PHE A 148 -7.87 -4.31 -7.25
C PHE A 148 -7.87 -5.45 -6.22
N LEU A 149 -8.33 -5.19 -5.00
CA LEU A 149 -8.43 -6.23 -3.96
C LEU A 149 -9.40 -7.36 -4.35
N VAL A 150 -10.52 -7.01 -5.00
CA VAL A 150 -11.45 -7.99 -5.56
C VAL A 150 -10.77 -8.83 -6.64
N GLN A 151 -10.01 -8.23 -7.53
CA GLN A 151 -9.26 -8.95 -8.55
C GLN A 151 -8.23 -9.92 -7.95
N ILE A 152 -7.55 -9.52 -6.89
CA ILE A 152 -6.64 -10.41 -6.15
C ILE A 152 -7.41 -11.63 -5.61
N ALA A 153 -8.54 -11.41 -4.95
CA ALA A 153 -9.36 -12.51 -4.42
C ALA A 153 -9.88 -13.44 -5.52
N GLN A 154 -10.16 -12.90 -6.71
CA GLN A 154 -10.67 -13.67 -7.87
C GLN A 154 -9.56 -14.29 -8.74
N ALA A 155 -8.30 -14.13 -8.39
CA ALA A 155 -7.16 -14.48 -9.27
C ALA A 155 -7.08 -15.95 -9.65
N ASP A 156 -7.55 -16.85 -8.79
CA ASP A 156 -7.59 -18.29 -9.06
C ASP A 156 -8.97 -18.79 -9.54
N GLY A 157 -9.93 -17.88 -9.70
CA GLY A 157 -11.30 -18.17 -10.13
C GLY A 157 -12.23 -18.65 -9.00
N ILE A 158 -11.73 -18.76 -7.79
CA ILE A 158 -12.49 -19.20 -6.61
C ILE A 158 -12.33 -18.16 -5.51
N VAL A 159 -13.42 -17.50 -5.12
CA VAL A 159 -13.42 -16.58 -3.97
C VAL A 159 -14.00 -17.31 -2.77
N VAL A 160 -13.19 -17.51 -1.75
CA VAL A 160 -13.64 -18.20 -0.53
C VAL A 160 -14.38 -17.22 0.40
N THR A 161 -15.18 -17.79 1.30
CA THR A 161 -16.01 -16.99 2.23
C THR A 161 -15.19 -16.03 3.08
N GLU A 162 -14.01 -16.45 3.50
CA GLU A 162 -13.09 -15.64 4.31
C GLU A 162 -12.63 -14.38 3.54
N GLU A 163 -12.36 -14.50 2.27
CA GLU A 163 -11.98 -13.37 1.40
C GLU A 163 -13.16 -12.42 1.16
N VAL A 164 -14.35 -12.97 0.91
CA VAL A 164 -15.59 -12.18 0.76
C VAL A 164 -15.86 -11.37 2.02
N ASN A 165 -15.78 -12.01 3.19
CA ASN A 165 -15.96 -11.33 4.47
C ASN A 165 -14.92 -10.24 4.70
N ALA A 166 -13.67 -10.52 4.38
CA ALA A 166 -12.59 -9.55 4.46
C ALA A 166 -12.83 -8.33 3.55
N LEU A 167 -13.29 -8.56 2.33
CA LEU A 167 -13.64 -7.49 1.39
C LEU A 167 -14.81 -6.62 1.89
N HIS A 168 -15.85 -7.25 2.43
CA HIS A 168 -16.98 -6.51 3.03
C HIS A 168 -16.53 -5.67 4.23
N ASP A 169 -15.73 -6.22 5.12
CA ASP A 169 -15.18 -5.49 6.26
C ASP A 169 -14.34 -4.30 5.80
N MET A 170 -13.44 -4.51 4.85
CA MET A 170 -12.59 -3.42 4.32
C MET A 170 -13.40 -2.36 3.59
N ALA A 171 -14.39 -2.73 2.79
CA ALA A 171 -15.27 -1.77 2.12
C ALA A 171 -16.02 -0.89 3.12
N SER A 172 -16.49 -1.46 4.22
CA SER A 172 -17.16 -0.71 5.28
C SER A 172 -16.24 0.34 5.90
N TYR A 173 -15.00 -0.01 6.24
CA TYR A 173 -14.01 0.93 6.81
C TYR A 173 -13.44 1.89 5.78
N LEU A 174 -13.42 1.53 4.49
CA LEU A 174 -13.08 2.44 3.40
C LEU A 174 -14.21 3.43 3.07
N ASP A 175 -15.33 3.33 3.76
CA ASP A 175 -16.53 4.14 3.50
C ASP A 175 -17.00 3.99 2.04
N ILE A 176 -17.06 2.75 1.58
CA ILE A 176 -17.58 2.37 0.27
C ILE A 176 -18.93 1.68 0.44
N ALA A 177 -19.90 2.06 -0.39
CA ALA A 177 -21.23 1.46 -0.36
C ALA A 177 -21.18 -0.04 -0.65
N ALA A 178 -21.97 -0.82 0.09
CA ALA A 178 -22.04 -2.27 -0.07
C ALA A 178 -22.47 -2.67 -1.49
N ASP A 179 -23.35 -1.90 -2.11
CA ASP A 179 -23.84 -2.14 -3.49
C ASP A 179 -22.69 -2.00 -4.51
N ASP A 180 -21.78 -1.05 -4.29
CA ASP A 180 -20.62 -0.88 -5.16
C ASP A 180 -19.69 -2.10 -5.07
N LEU A 181 -19.44 -2.61 -3.86
CA LEU A 181 -18.68 -3.84 -3.70
C LEU A 181 -19.39 -5.04 -4.33
N ASN A 182 -20.69 -5.20 -4.08
CA ASN A 182 -21.46 -6.32 -4.61
C ASN A 182 -21.47 -6.33 -6.15
N SER A 183 -21.42 -5.16 -6.78
CA SER A 183 -21.32 -5.06 -8.24
C SER A 183 -19.97 -5.54 -8.80
N MET A 184 -18.93 -5.56 -7.99
CA MET A 184 -17.59 -6.05 -8.37
C MET A 184 -17.46 -7.58 -8.20
N LEU A 185 -18.23 -8.14 -7.31
CA LEU A 185 -18.21 -9.57 -6.99
C LEU A 185 -19.07 -10.37 -7.96
#